data_1bde7d69ae9ff14a20c8859edfcea6e3
#
_entry.id   1bde7d69ae9ff14a20c8859edfcea6e3
#
_cell.length_a   1.000
_cell.length_b   1.000
_cell.length_c   1.000
_cell.angle_alpha   90.00
_cell.angle_beta   90.00
_cell.angle_gamma   90.00
#
_symmetry.space_group_name_H-M   'P 1'
#
loop_
_entity.id
_entity.type
_entity.pdbx_description
1 polymer ?
#
loop_
_entity_poly.entity_id
_entity_poly.type
_entity_poly.pdbx_seq_one_letter_code
_entity_poly.pdbx_strand_id
1 'polypeptide(L)'
;MRFALEEFGQVLTQRDGNGKPYLLIGGQAVYFWASRYAAQERSVEQWRPFTSKDIDFQGGRDDVLRIAKELGIRAQLPHSREMTALAGVVPFQVGGSPTTVEVVRVMPGVHPGVVEKSAAEYEFAGFSLRIADPISLLSCKLYLALKVDQKERRDVEHLRIMLVCVRAFLRETLRGMEAGTLPARGWLGALERVLKLAESSRGKKAVRILGVDWTQALPLTEIAASGHRGAKQFREKRLAQWQTKLGRPA
;
A
#
# COMPACT_ATOMS: atom_id res chain seq x y z
N MET A 1 6.67 6.92 -20.35
CA MET A 1 7.74 7.33 -19.41
C MET A 1 7.32 7.01 -17.99
N ARG A 2 8.24 6.95 -17.02
CA ARG A 2 7.95 6.71 -15.60
C ARG A 2 8.75 7.69 -14.75
N PHE A 3 8.21 8.07 -13.60
CA PHE A 3 8.72 9.15 -12.76
C PHE A 3 8.87 8.68 -11.31
N ALA A 4 9.86 9.20 -10.61
CA ALA A 4 10.00 9.04 -9.17
C ALA A 4 8.97 9.89 -8.42
N LEU A 5 8.69 9.57 -7.17
CA LEU A 5 7.65 10.25 -6.40
C LEU A 5 7.93 11.75 -6.22
N GLU A 6 9.17 12.10 -5.94
CA GLU A 6 9.61 13.49 -5.74
C GLU A 6 9.42 14.40 -6.98
N GLU A 7 9.36 13.82 -8.17
CA GLU A 7 9.14 14.57 -9.41
C GLU A 7 7.69 15.11 -9.52
N PHE A 8 6.77 14.60 -8.69
CA PHE A 8 5.40 15.12 -8.56
C PHE A 8 5.27 16.26 -7.53
N GLY A 9 6.35 16.96 -7.20
CA GLY A 9 6.41 17.97 -6.13
C GLY A 9 5.28 18.99 -6.15
N GLN A 10 4.89 19.51 -7.32
CA GLN A 10 3.78 20.47 -7.44
C GLN A 10 2.43 19.90 -6.96
N VAL A 11 2.24 18.59 -7.06
CA VAL A 11 1.01 17.92 -6.60
C VAL A 11 1.14 17.53 -5.12
N LEU A 12 2.32 17.11 -4.69
CA LEU A 12 2.58 16.68 -3.32
C LEU A 12 2.49 17.82 -2.29
N THR A 13 2.69 19.07 -2.72
CA THR A 13 2.51 20.25 -1.86
C THR A 13 1.05 20.65 -1.66
N GLN A 14 0.14 20.15 -2.48
CA GLN A 14 -1.28 20.49 -2.39
C GLN A 14 -1.96 19.82 -1.20
N ARG A 15 -3.10 20.39 -0.80
CA ARG A 15 -3.87 19.95 0.37
C ARG A 15 -5.33 19.73 0.00
N ASP A 16 -5.96 18.77 0.69
CA ASP A 16 -7.40 18.51 0.58
C ASP A 16 -8.23 19.64 1.19
N GLY A 17 -9.56 19.51 1.17
CA GLY A 17 -10.48 20.48 1.72
C GLY A 17 -10.36 20.72 3.24
N ASN A 18 -9.63 19.84 3.95
CA ASN A 18 -9.36 19.91 5.39
C ASN A 18 -7.93 20.37 5.69
N GLY A 19 -7.16 20.79 4.69
CA GLY A 19 -5.78 21.22 4.84
C GLY A 19 -4.77 20.09 5.02
N LYS A 20 -5.16 18.83 4.79
CA LYS A 20 -4.27 17.66 4.90
C LYS A 20 -3.66 17.30 3.53
N PRO A 21 -2.49 16.66 3.51
CA PRO A 21 -1.99 16.03 2.29
C PRO A 21 -3.01 15.05 1.72
N TYR A 22 -3.15 15.01 0.40
CA TYR A 22 -3.97 13.98 -0.24
C TYR A 22 -3.46 12.58 0.11
N LEU A 23 -4.38 11.63 0.28
CA LEU A 23 -4.03 10.24 0.62
C LEU A 23 -3.45 9.53 -0.59
N LEU A 24 -2.12 9.37 -0.59
CA LEU A 24 -1.37 8.68 -1.63
C LEU A 24 -1.65 7.17 -1.61
N ILE A 25 -2.00 6.64 -2.78
CA ILE A 25 -2.26 5.23 -3.03
C ILE A 25 -1.50 4.77 -4.30
N GLY A 26 -1.88 3.64 -4.89
CA GLY A 26 -1.40 3.24 -6.22
C GLY A 26 0.06 2.82 -6.28
N GLY A 27 0.68 3.07 -7.43
CA GLY A 27 2.07 2.68 -7.73
C GLY A 27 3.10 3.47 -6.93
N GLN A 28 2.91 4.78 -6.82
CA GLN A 28 3.83 5.64 -6.08
C GLN A 28 3.85 5.32 -4.58
N ALA A 29 2.69 4.98 -3.98
CA ALA A 29 2.65 4.53 -2.59
C ALA A 29 3.41 3.22 -2.36
N VAL A 30 3.33 2.26 -3.31
CA VAL A 30 4.14 1.03 -3.26
C VAL A 30 5.63 1.35 -3.28
N TYR A 31 6.06 2.25 -4.17
CA TYR A 31 7.47 2.62 -4.30
C TYR A 31 7.99 3.46 -3.14
N PHE A 32 7.13 4.29 -2.51
CA PHE A 32 7.46 4.94 -1.24
C PHE A 32 7.84 3.90 -0.17
N TRP A 33 6.99 2.87 0.04
CA TRP A 33 7.27 1.83 1.02
C TRP A 33 8.49 0.98 0.66
N ALA A 34 8.68 0.69 -0.63
CA ALA A 34 9.88 0.03 -1.12
C ALA A 34 11.16 0.83 -0.81
N SER A 35 11.15 2.13 -1.09
CA SER A 35 12.26 3.02 -0.80
C SER A 35 12.55 3.11 0.70
N ARG A 36 11.50 3.26 1.53
CA ARG A 36 11.60 3.35 2.99
C ARG A 36 12.25 2.11 3.60
N TYR A 37 11.95 0.92 3.07
CA TYR A 37 12.43 -0.33 3.62
C TYR A 37 13.62 -0.95 2.88
N ALA A 38 14.11 -0.33 1.82
CA ALA A 38 15.21 -0.85 1.00
C ALA A 38 16.47 -1.19 1.82
N ALA A 39 16.84 -0.36 2.79
CA ALA A 39 17.99 -0.61 3.66
C ALA A 39 17.82 -1.85 4.57
N GLN A 40 16.57 -2.20 4.92
CA GLN A 40 16.23 -3.33 5.81
C GLN A 40 15.92 -4.62 5.02
N GLU A 41 15.48 -4.46 3.78
CA GLU A 41 14.99 -5.54 2.91
C GLU A 41 15.69 -5.47 1.55
N ARG A 42 16.93 -5.92 1.49
CA ARG A 42 17.76 -5.87 0.26
C ARG A 42 17.09 -6.52 -0.96
N SER A 43 16.20 -7.47 -0.75
CA SER A 43 15.43 -8.10 -1.84
C SER A 43 14.55 -7.11 -2.61
N VAL A 44 14.23 -5.94 -2.04
CA VAL A 44 13.46 -4.89 -2.72
C VAL A 44 14.26 -4.21 -3.82
N GLU A 45 15.59 -4.18 -3.72
CA GLU A 45 16.50 -3.52 -4.67
C GLU A 45 16.38 -4.06 -6.11
N GLN A 46 16.00 -5.33 -6.28
CA GLN A 46 15.78 -5.91 -7.60
C GLN A 46 14.67 -5.24 -8.42
N TRP A 47 13.80 -4.48 -7.79
CA TRP A 47 12.69 -3.77 -8.47
C TRP A 47 12.99 -2.29 -8.74
N ARG A 48 14.22 -1.81 -8.52
CA ARG A 48 14.61 -0.46 -8.94
C ARG A 48 14.60 -0.33 -10.48
N PRO A 49 14.37 0.87 -11.02
CA PRO A 49 14.05 2.12 -10.31
C PRO A 49 12.61 2.15 -9.80
N PHE A 50 12.40 2.79 -8.61
CA PHE A 50 11.09 2.94 -7.99
C PHE A 50 10.31 4.09 -8.63
N THR A 51 9.73 3.82 -9.80
CA THR A 51 9.06 4.83 -10.64
C THR A 51 7.70 4.35 -11.11
N SER A 52 6.70 5.25 -11.16
CA SER A 52 5.37 5.00 -11.73
C SER A 52 5.12 5.91 -12.93
N LYS A 53 4.15 5.55 -13.78
CA LYS A 53 3.72 6.36 -14.92
C LYS A 53 2.79 7.50 -14.51
N ASP A 54 2.18 7.40 -13.34
CA ASP A 54 1.11 8.24 -12.80
C ASP A 54 1.27 8.39 -11.29
N ILE A 55 0.50 9.31 -10.71
CA ILE A 55 0.31 9.42 -9.27
C ILE A 55 -1.17 9.28 -8.92
N ASP A 56 -1.48 8.44 -7.94
CA ASP A 56 -2.84 8.11 -7.53
C ASP A 56 -3.13 8.62 -6.12
N PHE A 57 -4.28 9.28 -5.95
CA PHE A 57 -4.82 9.66 -4.64
C PHE A 57 -6.19 9.05 -4.39
N GLN A 58 -6.49 8.74 -3.14
CA GLN A 58 -7.87 8.47 -2.74
C GLN A 58 -8.60 9.77 -2.46
N GLY A 59 -9.76 9.96 -3.09
CA GLY A 59 -10.55 11.17 -2.92
C GLY A 59 -11.82 11.18 -3.77
N GLY A 60 -12.51 12.31 -3.76
CA GLY A 60 -13.75 12.53 -4.48
C GLY A 60 -13.60 13.46 -5.68
N ARG A 61 -14.76 13.78 -6.29
CA ARG A 61 -14.85 14.73 -7.40
C ARG A 61 -14.31 16.12 -7.03
N ASP A 62 -14.57 16.57 -5.81
CA ASP A 62 -14.15 17.90 -5.35
C ASP A 62 -12.63 18.00 -5.23
N ASP A 63 -11.97 16.89 -4.85
CA ASP A 63 -10.50 16.81 -4.81
C ASP A 63 -9.91 16.90 -6.21
N VAL A 64 -10.51 16.22 -7.21
CA VAL A 64 -10.10 16.36 -8.63
C VAL A 64 -10.17 17.81 -9.07
N LEU A 65 -11.29 18.48 -8.79
CA LEU A 65 -11.50 19.87 -9.21
C LEU A 65 -10.55 20.82 -8.48
N ARG A 66 -10.24 20.57 -7.21
CA ARG A 66 -9.29 21.36 -6.43
C ARG A 66 -7.88 21.22 -7.00
N ILE A 67 -7.41 19.99 -7.21
CA ILE A 67 -6.08 19.71 -7.82
C ILE A 67 -5.98 20.39 -9.19
N ALA A 68 -6.99 20.25 -10.03
CA ALA A 68 -7.02 20.85 -11.36
C ALA A 68 -6.96 22.38 -11.31
N LYS A 69 -7.70 22.99 -10.38
CA LYS A 69 -7.72 24.46 -10.17
C LYS A 69 -6.34 24.97 -9.72
N GLU A 70 -5.70 24.30 -8.77
CA GLU A 70 -4.39 24.71 -8.26
C GLU A 70 -3.28 24.56 -9.31
N LEU A 71 -3.40 23.56 -10.19
CA LEU A 71 -2.49 23.38 -11.32
C LEU A 71 -2.82 24.26 -12.54
N GLY A 72 -3.96 24.97 -12.54
CA GLY A 72 -4.42 25.75 -13.69
C GLY A 72 -4.81 24.90 -14.90
N ILE A 73 -5.21 23.64 -14.69
CA ILE A 73 -5.44 22.63 -15.74
C ILE A 73 -6.89 22.15 -15.68
N ARG A 74 -7.46 21.79 -16.83
CA ARG A 74 -8.81 21.23 -16.91
C ARG A 74 -8.83 19.76 -16.52
N ALA A 75 -9.65 19.40 -15.52
CA ALA A 75 -9.89 18.02 -15.14
C ALA A 75 -10.72 17.24 -16.18
N GLN A 76 -10.45 15.96 -16.28
CA GLN A 76 -11.27 14.99 -17.00
C GLN A 76 -12.09 14.19 -15.98
N LEU A 77 -13.40 14.33 -16.03
CA LEU A 77 -14.32 13.67 -15.10
C LEU A 77 -15.08 12.58 -15.83
N PRO A 78 -15.28 11.40 -15.20
CA PRO A 78 -16.12 10.36 -15.78
C PRO A 78 -17.56 10.86 -15.95
N HIS A 79 -18.26 10.32 -16.92
CA HIS A 79 -19.67 10.64 -17.13
C HIS A 79 -20.49 10.23 -15.88
N SER A 80 -21.54 10.98 -15.55
CA SER A 80 -22.34 10.77 -14.33
C SER A 80 -22.97 9.39 -14.21
N ARG A 81 -23.17 8.71 -15.35
CA ARG A 81 -23.73 7.32 -15.41
C ARG A 81 -22.64 6.25 -15.49
N GLU A 82 -21.38 6.63 -15.51
CA GLU A 82 -20.27 5.67 -15.62
C GLU A 82 -19.98 5.04 -14.26
N MET A 83 -20.11 3.73 -14.18
CA MET A 83 -19.80 2.96 -12.97
C MET A 83 -18.30 2.69 -12.89
N THR A 84 -17.55 3.68 -12.40
CA THR A 84 -16.10 3.60 -12.23
C THR A 84 -15.67 3.97 -10.81
N ALA A 85 -14.58 3.36 -10.34
CA ALA A 85 -13.92 3.77 -9.10
C ALA A 85 -13.19 5.11 -9.25
N LEU A 86 -12.89 5.53 -10.49
CA LEU A 86 -12.20 6.77 -10.79
C LEU A 86 -13.11 7.97 -10.51
N ALA A 87 -12.65 8.92 -9.70
CA ALA A 87 -13.33 10.20 -9.47
C ALA A 87 -13.02 11.19 -10.59
N GLY A 88 -11.81 11.12 -11.15
CA GLY A 88 -11.37 11.90 -12.30
C GLY A 88 -9.86 11.86 -12.49
N VAL A 89 -9.41 12.46 -13.56
CA VAL A 89 -8.01 12.56 -13.98
C VAL A 89 -7.66 14.02 -14.23
N VAL A 90 -6.51 14.45 -13.76
CA VAL A 90 -5.91 15.73 -14.11
C VAL A 90 -4.67 15.43 -14.96
N PRO A 91 -4.67 15.80 -16.26
CA PRO A 91 -3.46 15.72 -17.09
C PRO A 91 -2.33 16.53 -16.43
N PHE A 92 -1.13 15.99 -16.41
CA PHE A 92 0.01 16.63 -15.75
C PHE A 92 1.27 16.46 -16.58
N GLN A 93 2.31 17.22 -16.28
CA GLN A 93 3.61 17.07 -16.91
C GLN A 93 4.71 17.07 -15.86
N VAL A 94 5.65 16.17 -16.00
CA VAL A 94 6.89 16.11 -15.24
C VAL A 94 8.06 16.30 -16.20
N GLY A 95 8.82 17.36 -16.01
CA GLY A 95 9.96 17.68 -16.90
C GLY A 95 9.59 17.76 -18.39
N GLY A 96 8.38 18.25 -18.71
CA GLY A 96 7.85 18.32 -20.08
C GLY A 96 7.27 17.01 -20.63
N SER A 97 7.33 15.91 -19.86
CA SER A 97 6.79 14.61 -20.25
C SER A 97 5.39 14.40 -19.70
N PRO A 98 4.42 13.92 -20.53
CA PRO A 98 3.04 13.76 -20.09
C PRO A 98 2.88 12.64 -19.06
N THR A 99 2.05 12.88 -18.07
CA THR A 99 1.61 11.96 -17.01
C THR A 99 0.20 12.35 -16.54
N THR A 100 -0.30 11.67 -15.52
CA THR A 100 -1.62 11.98 -14.94
C THR A 100 -1.58 11.95 -13.42
N VAL A 101 -2.44 12.80 -12.84
CA VAL A 101 -2.89 12.67 -11.45
C VAL A 101 -4.25 12.00 -11.47
N GLU A 102 -4.36 10.82 -10.91
CA GLU A 102 -5.60 10.06 -10.82
C GLU A 102 -6.19 10.15 -9.41
N VAL A 103 -7.48 10.46 -9.32
CA VAL A 103 -8.19 10.43 -8.04
C VAL A 103 -9.20 9.31 -8.07
N VAL A 104 -9.09 8.39 -7.10
CA VAL A 104 -9.90 7.16 -7.02
C VAL A 104 -10.77 7.22 -5.76
N ARG A 105 -12.08 6.98 -5.90
CA ARG A 105 -13.04 7.05 -4.78
C ARG A 105 -12.77 6.02 -3.71
N VAL A 106 -12.37 4.82 -4.13
CA VAL A 106 -12.13 3.69 -3.23
C VAL A 106 -10.97 2.83 -3.73
N MET A 107 -10.13 2.37 -2.82
CA MET A 107 -9.11 1.37 -3.14
C MET A 107 -9.79 0.01 -3.36
N PRO A 108 -9.65 -0.62 -4.55
CA PRO A 108 -10.25 -1.93 -4.79
C PRO A 108 -9.79 -2.97 -3.77
N GLY A 109 -10.74 -3.74 -3.22
CA GLY A 109 -10.45 -4.82 -2.27
C GLY A 109 -10.14 -4.36 -0.83
N VAL A 110 -10.30 -3.08 -0.52
CA VAL A 110 -10.11 -2.51 0.83
C VAL A 110 -11.34 -1.69 1.23
N HIS A 111 -11.79 -1.84 2.47
CA HIS A 111 -12.88 -1.01 2.97
C HIS A 111 -12.37 0.43 3.22
N PRO A 112 -13.06 1.48 2.74
CA PRO A 112 -12.60 2.86 2.83
C PRO A 112 -12.24 3.31 4.25
N GLY A 113 -13.07 2.97 5.23
CA GLY A 113 -12.80 3.30 6.64
C GLY A 113 -11.57 2.63 7.24
N VAL A 114 -11.07 1.53 6.63
CA VAL A 114 -9.79 0.90 7.03
C VAL A 114 -8.62 1.73 6.52
N VAL A 115 -8.68 2.12 5.24
CA VAL A 115 -7.60 2.92 4.61
C VAL A 115 -7.42 4.23 5.37
N GLU A 116 -8.52 4.93 5.63
CA GLU A 116 -8.52 6.23 6.32
C GLU A 116 -7.93 6.15 7.74
N LYS A 117 -8.31 5.12 8.50
CA LYS A 117 -7.84 4.90 9.88
C LYS A 117 -6.38 4.43 9.98
N SER A 118 -5.86 3.78 8.93
CA SER A 118 -4.52 3.22 8.93
C SER A 118 -3.52 4.06 8.13
N ALA A 119 -3.99 5.08 7.42
CA ALA A 119 -3.10 6.05 6.77
C ALA A 119 -2.31 6.84 7.80
N ALA A 120 -1.05 7.11 7.49
CA ALA A 120 -0.17 7.90 8.34
C ALA A 120 0.57 8.95 7.50
N GLU A 121 1.04 10.00 8.19
CA GLU A 121 1.83 11.06 7.59
C GLU A 121 3.31 10.76 7.74
N TYR A 122 4.07 11.06 6.68
CA TYR A 122 5.51 10.83 6.59
C TYR A 122 6.19 12.00 5.89
N GLU A 123 7.38 12.37 6.34
CA GLU A 123 8.27 13.26 5.61
C GLU A 123 9.07 12.46 4.58
N PHE A 124 9.08 12.94 3.33
CA PHE A 124 9.82 12.34 2.22
C PHE A 124 10.29 13.42 1.24
N ALA A 125 11.58 13.50 1.01
CA ALA A 125 12.19 14.46 0.06
C ALA A 125 11.72 15.93 0.27
N GLY A 126 11.45 16.32 1.53
CA GLY A 126 10.95 17.65 1.88
C GLY A 126 9.44 17.87 1.74
N PHE A 127 8.68 16.80 1.44
CA PHE A 127 7.22 16.82 1.35
C PHE A 127 6.60 16.09 2.53
N SER A 128 5.54 16.65 3.11
CA SER A 128 4.66 15.92 4.03
C SER A 128 3.65 15.13 3.20
N LEU A 129 3.69 13.81 3.31
CA LEU A 129 2.86 12.87 2.56
C LEU A 129 1.94 12.12 3.52
N ARG A 130 0.68 11.91 3.12
CA ARG A 130 -0.25 11.01 3.78
C ARG A 130 -0.42 9.77 2.91
N ILE A 131 -0.10 8.59 3.45
CA ILE A 131 0.07 7.37 2.65
C ILE A 131 -0.74 6.22 3.22
N ALA A 132 -1.36 5.44 2.34
CA ALA A 132 -2.03 4.20 2.72
C ALA A 132 -1.03 3.19 3.32
N ASP A 133 -1.44 2.49 4.37
CA ASP A 133 -0.58 1.50 5.04
C ASP A 133 -0.21 0.32 4.13
N PRO A 134 0.93 -0.35 4.39
CA PRO A 134 1.39 -1.44 3.52
C PRO A 134 0.40 -2.60 3.37
N ILE A 135 -0.39 -2.91 4.40
CA ILE A 135 -1.35 -4.03 4.37
C ILE A 135 -2.56 -3.68 3.50
N SER A 136 -3.03 -2.44 3.54
CA SER A 136 -4.08 -1.95 2.64
C SER A 136 -3.62 -1.98 1.18
N LEU A 137 -2.39 -1.53 0.90
CA LEU A 137 -1.80 -1.61 -0.44
C LEU A 137 -1.63 -3.07 -0.90
N LEU A 138 -1.16 -3.97 -0.01
CA LEU A 138 -1.07 -5.41 -0.31
C LEU A 138 -2.43 -5.99 -0.70
N SER A 139 -3.51 -5.66 0.04
CA SER A 139 -4.87 -6.11 -0.27
C SER A 139 -5.36 -5.58 -1.62
N CYS A 140 -5.10 -4.30 -1.91
CA CYS A 140 -5.45 -3.68 -3.18
C CYS A 140 -4.70 -4.33 -4.35
N LYS A 141 -3.39 -4.49 -4.25
CA LYS A 141 -2.58 -5.11 -5.29
C LYS A 141 -2.92 -6.58 -5.51
N LEU A 142 -3.26 -7.32 -4.46
CA LEU A 142 -3.80 -8.67 -4.57
C LEU A 142 -5.11 -8.70 -5.38
N TYR A 143 -6.03 -7.77 -5.09
CA TYR A 143 -7.29 -7.67 -5.84
C TYR A 143 -7.03 -7.39 -7.32
N LEU A 144 -6.22 -6.38 -7.63
CA LEU A 144 -5.93 -5.95 -8.99
C LEU A 144 -5.17 -7.03 -9.78
N ALA A 145 -4.17 -7.68 -9.19
CA ALA A 145 -3.41 -8.76 -9.82
C ALA A 145 -4.27 -9.97 -10.21
N LEU A 146 -5.41 -10.20 -9.51
CA LEU A 146 -6.30 -11.33 -9.77
C LEU A 146 -7.54 -11.00 -10.62
N LYS A 147 -7.89 -9.72 -10.77
CA LYS A 147 -9.17 -9.29 -11.37
C LYS A 147 -9.02 -8.40 -12.59
N VAL A 148 -7.85 -7.79 -12.79
CA VAL A 148 -7.61 -6.89 -13.90
C VAL A 148 -6.54 -7.47 -14.83
N ASP A 149 -6.70 -7.26 -16.12
CA ASP A 149 -5.68 -7.65 -17.11
C ASP A 149 -4.34 -6.96 -16.79
N GLN A 150 -3.27 -7.74 -16.78
CA GLN A 150 -1.92 -7.31 -16.39
C GLN A 150 -1.05 -6.87 -17.57
N LYS A 151 -1.60 -6.81 -18.80
CA LYS A 151 -0.84 -6.57 -20.03
C LYS A 151 0.02 -5.30 -19.99
N GLU A 152 -0.50 -4.22 -19.36
CA GLU A 152 0.18 -2.93 -19.23
C GLU A 152 0.36 -2.50 -17.77
N ARG A 153 0.14 -3.41 -16.83
CA ARG A 153 0.11 -3.16 -15.39
C ARG A 153 1.24 -3.89 -14.68
N ARG A 154 1.60 -3.40 -13.51
CA ARG A 154 2.62 -4.01 -12.65
C ARG A 154 2.05 -4.50 -11.32
N ASP A 155 0.73 -4.81 -11.25
CA ASP A 155 0.13 -5.16 -9.97
C ASP A 155 0.66 -6.47 -9.38
N VAL A 156 1.10 -7.43 -10.22
CA VAL A 156 1.77 -8.66 -9.77
C VAL A 156 3.15 -8.34 -9.16
N GLU A 157 3.91 -7.45 -9.79
CA GLU A 157 5.19 -6.99 -9.25
C GLU A 157 4.98 -6.21 -7.95
N HIS A 158 4.04 -5.25 -7.95
CA HIS A 158 3.68 -4.49 -6.77
C HIS A 158 3.20 -5.38 -5.61
N LEU A 159 2.48 -6.46 -5.91
CA LEU A 159 2.07 -7.46 -4.91
C LEU A 159 3.29 -8.10 -4.23
N ARG A 160 4.31 -8.50 -5.02
CA ARG A 160 5.56 -9.09 -4.50
C ARG A 160 6.35 -8.09 -3.67
N ILE A 161 6.48 -6.85 -4.12
CA ILE A 161 7.10 -5.75 -3.35
C ILE A 161 6.37 -5.58 -2.01
N MET A 162 5.05 -5.54 -2.04
CA MET A 162 4.27 -5.29 -0.83
C MET A 162 4.32 -6.44 0.19
N LEU A 163 4.54 -7.70 -0.22
CA LEU A 163 4.80 -8.80 0.73
C LEU A 163 6.03 -8.49 1.58
N VAL A 164 7.11 -8.05 0.95
CA VAL A 164 8.36 -7.71 1.64
C VAL A 164 8.21 -6.44 2.49
N CYS A 165 7.53 -5.42 1.96
CA CYS A 165 7.27 -4.17 2.71
C CYS A 165 6.38 -4.40 3.94
N VAL A 166 5.39 -5.29 3.84
CA VAL A 166 4.53 -5.68 4.98
C VAL A 166 5.36 -6.39 6.05
N ARG A 167 6.30 -7.26 5.68
CA ARG A 167 7.22 -7.88 6.65
C ARG A 167 8.01 -6.84 7.41
N ALA A 168 8.61 -5.87 6.70
CA ALA A 168 9.37 -4.79 7.33
C ALA A 168 8.49 -3.92 8.25
N PHE A 169 7.28 -3.57 7.79
CA PHE A 169 6.30 -2.84 8.58
C PHE A 169 5.89 -3.58 9.86
N LEU A 170 5.64 -4.88 9.78
CA LEU A 170 5.31 -5.70 10.95
C LEU A 170 6.50 -5.84 11.91
N ARG A 171 7.73 -5.86 11.40
CA ARG A 171 8.96 -5.82 12.20
C ARG A 171 9.12 -4.49 12.93
N GLU A 172 8.88 -3.38 12.24
CA GLU A 172 8.91 -2.03 12.81
C GLU A 172 7.87 -1.88 13.93
N THR A 173 6.64 -2.31 13.68
CA THR A 173 5.56 -2.28 14.68
C THR A 173 5.77 -3.24 15.84
N LEU A 174 6.41 -4.39 15.63
CA LEU A 174 6.84 -5.31 16.71
C LEU A 174 7.86 -4.64 17.64
N ARG A 175 8.88 -4.00 17.08
CA ARG A 175 9.87 -3.23 17.85
C ARG A 175 9.21 -2.10 18.65
N GLY A 176 8.27 -1.38 18.04
CA GLY A 176 7.50 -0.34 18.73
C GLY A 176 6.68 -0.88 19.91
N MET A 177 6.09 -2.07 19.74
CA MET A 177 5.38 -2.77 20.81
C MET A 177 6.33 -3.18 21.94
N GLU A 178 7.49 -3.75 21.62
CA GLU A 178 8.50 -4.17 22.61
C GLU A 178 9.09 -2.98 23.37
N ALA A 179 9.27 -1.85 22.70
CA ALA A 179 9.72 -0.60 23.31
C ALA A 179 8.60 0.16 24.06
N GLY A 180 7.35 -0.35 24.06
CA GLY A 180 6.21 0.31 24.71
C GLY A 180 5.69 1.57 24.01
N THR A 181 6.19 1.89 22.81
CA THR A 181 5.74 3.05 22.02
C THR A 181 4.45 2.78 21.22
N LEU A 182 4.13 1.51 21.01
CA LEU A 182 2.89 1.07 20.34
C LEU A 182 2.14 0.06 21.20
N PRO A 183 0.79 0.12 21.25
CA PRO A 183 0.01 -0.87 21.98
C PRO A 183 0.05 -2.22 21.27
N ALA A 184 0.14 -3.31 22.06
CA ALA A 184 0.18 -4.69 21.55
C ALA A 184 -0.99 -5.03 20.60
N ARG A 185 -2.18 -4.49 20.90
CA ARG A 185 -3.36 -4.67 20.03
C ARG A 185 -3.16 -4.14 18.61
N GLY A 186 -2.37 -3.09 18.41
CA GLY A 186 -2.07 -2.52 17.10
C GLY A 186 -1.27 -3.51 16.24
N TRP A 187 -0.19 -4.03 16.78
CA TRP A 187 0.63 -5.04 16.11
C TRP A 187 -0.12 -6.35 15.85
N LEU A 188 -0.84 -6.88 16.85
CA LEU A 188 -1.66 -8.09 16.68
C LEU A 188 -2.76 -7.89 15.63
N GLY A 189 -3.39 -6.72 15.59
CA GLY A 189 -4.39 -6.38 14.59
C GLY A 189 -3.80 -6.33 13.19
N ALA A 190 -2.59 -5.80 13.02
CA ALA A 190 -1.88 -5.79 11.74
C ALA A 190 -1.55 -7.21 11.27
N LEU A 191 -1.01 -8.06 12.14
CA LEU A 191 -0.78 -9.48 11.84
C LEU A 191 -2.06 -10.19 11.40
N GLU A 192 -3.14 -10.03 12.16
CA GLU A 192 -4.42 -10.70 11.85
C GLU A 192 -5.00 -10.24 10.50
N ARG A 193 -4.80 -8.98 10.11
CA ARG A 193 -5.17 -8.49 8.77
C ARG A 193 -4.42 -9.27 7.68
N VAL A 194 -3.12 -9.51 7.85
CA VAL A 194 -2.31 -10.28 6.88
C VAL A 194 -2.76 -11.74 6.83
N LEU A 195 -2.97 -12.38 7.99
CA LEU A 195 -3.42 -13.78 8.04
C LEU A 195 -4.80 -13.96 7.39
N LYS A 196 -5.76 -13.08 7.68
CA LYS A 196 -7.09 -13.09 7.04
C LYS A 196 -7.00 -12.90 5.53
N LEU A 197 -6.09 -12.04 5.06
CA LEU A 197 -5.88 -11.86 3.64
C LEU A 197 -5.35 -13.14 2.99
N ALA A 198 -4.37 -13.80 3.59
CA ALA A 198 -3.82 -15.08 3.15
C ALA A 198 -4.87 -16.22 3.15
N GLU A 199 -5.70 -16.31 4.19
CA GLU A 199 -6.77 -17.31 4.34
C GLU A 199 -7.97 -17.06 3.41
N SER A 200 -8.12 -15.85 2.87
CA SER A 200 -9.22 -15.50 1.97
C SER A 200 -9.20 -16.32 0.66
N SER A 201 -10.34 -16.41 -0.03
CA SER A 201 -10.41 -17.05 -1.34
C SER A 201 -9.43 -16.41 -2.34
N ARG A 202 -9.23 -15.09 -2.27
CA ARG A 202 -8.24 -14.37 -3.08
C ARG A 202 -6.80 -14.73 -2.71
N GLY A 203 -6.50 -14.80 -1.41
CA GLY A 203 -5.18 -15.20 -0.93
C GLY A 203 -4.79 -16.60 -1.39
N LYS A 204 -5.71 -17.57 -1.24
CA LYS A 204 -5.52 -18.95 -1.72
C LYS A 204 -5.37 -19.03 -3.25
N LYS A 205 -6.16 -18.23 -3.99
CA LYS A 205 -6.03 -18.13 -5.45
C LYS A 205 -4.68 -17.56 -5.87
N ALA A 206 -4.15 -16.57 -5.15
CA ALA A 206 -2.81 -16.00 -5.42
C ALA A 206 -1.69 -17.02 -5.22
N VAL A 207 -1.74 -17.86 -4.19
CA VAL A 207 -0.80 -18.98 -4.02
C VAL A 207 -0.79 -19.87 -5.25
N ARG A 208 -1.98 -20.29 -5.71
CA ARG A 208 -2.12 -21.23 -6.82
C ARG A 208 -1.72 -20.64 -8.18
N ILE A 209 -2.08 -19.38 -8.46
CA ILE A 209 -1.95 -18.79 -9.81
C ILE A 209 -0.69 -17.92 -9.93
N LEU A 210 -0.33 -17.19 -8.87
CA LEU A 210 0.77 -16.23 -8.89
C LEU A 210 2.02 -16.71 -8.12
N GLY A 211 1.95 -17.90 -7.50
CA GLY A 211 3.05 -18.45 -6.69
C GLY A 211 3.35 -17.64 -5.44
N VAL A 212 2.35 -16.94 -4.86
CA VAL A 212 2.54 -16.11 -3.67
C VAL A 212 2.87 -16.97 -2.47
N ASP A 213 3.97 -16.65 -1.80
CA ASP A 213 4.32 -17.19 -0.49
C ASP A 213 4.02 -16.17 0.62
N TRP A 214 2.92 -16.37 1.32
CA TRP A 214 2.46 -15.48 2.39
C TRP A 214 3.42 -15.40 3.59
N THR A 215 4.33 -16.36 3.78
CA THR A 215 5.33 -16.29 4.84
C THR A 215 6.31 -15.15 4.61
N GLN A 216 6.51 -14.72 3.36
CA GLN A 216 7.32 -13.56 3.03
C GLN A 216 6.78 -12.24 3.61
N ALA A 217 5.49 -12.18 3.96
CA ALA A 217 4.89 -11.03 4.59
C ALA A 217 5.03 -11.01 6.13
N LEU A 218 5.59 -12.06 6.74
CA LEU A 218 5.68 -12.18 8.20
C LEU A 218 7.13 -12.13 8.67
N PRO A 219 7.45 -11.38 9.73
CA PRO A 219 8.79 -11.35 10.34
C PRO A 219 8.95 -12.55 11.30
N LEU A 220 8.97 -13.77 10.75
CA LEU A 220 8.92 -15.02 11.52
C LEU A 220 10.08 -15.17 12.50
N THR A 221 11.29 -14.77 12.11
CA THR A 221 12.49 -14.82 12.94
C THR A 221 12.34 -13.91 14.16
N GLU A 222 11.87 -12.68 13.94
CA GLU A 222 11.67 -11.72 15.02
C GLU A 222 10.52 -12.12 15.94
N ILE A 223 9.44 -12.66 15.39
CA ILE A 223 8.34 -13.23 16.18
C ILE A 223 8.83 -14.39 17.06
N ALA A 224 9.70 -15.25 16.52
CA ALA A 224 10.28 -16.37 17.26
C ALA A 224 11.19 -15.90 18.40
N ALA A 225 11.99 -14.88 18.18
CA ALA A 225 12.93 -14.31 19.15
C ALA A 225 12.26 -13.42 20.21
N SER A 226 11.05 -12.90 19.94
CA SER A 226 10.37 -11.95 20.83
C SER A 226 10.01 -12.53 22.18
N GLY A 227 10.46 -11.86 23.25
CA GLY A 227 10.08 -12.14 24.64
C GLY A 227 8.70 -11.59 25.03
N HIS A 228 8.11 -10.72 24.22
CA HIS A 228 6.85 -10.06 24.54
C HIS A 228 5.68 -11.05 24.61
N ARG A 229 4.85 -10.96 25.69
CA ARG A 229 3.72 -11.86 25.93
C ARG A 229 2.79 -12.00 24.72
N GLY A 230 2.46 -10.90 24.04
CA GLY A 230 1.59 -10.91 22.86
C GLY A 230 2.20 -11.70 21.69
N ALA A 231 3.51 -11.55 21.44
CA ALA A 231 4.22 -12.30 20.40
C ALA A 231 4.27 -13.80 20.70
N LYS A 232 4.53 -14.18 21.97
CA LYS A 232 4.49 -15.59 22.43
C LYS A 232 3.11 -16.22 22.20
N GLN A 233 2.04 -15.54 22.65
CA GLN A 233 0.67 -16.02 22.46
C GLN A 233 0.29 -16.15 20.98
N PHE A 234 0.69 -15.18 20.14
CA PHE A 234 0.46 -15.25 18.71
C PHE A 234 1.16 -16.45 18.08
N ARG A 235 2.45 -16.65 18.38
CA ARG A 235 3.25 -17.77 17.89
C ARG A 235 2.63 -19.12 18.26
N GLU A 236 2.31 -19.32 19.53
CA GLU A 236 1.86 -20.60 20.06
C GLU A 236 0.42 -20.95 19.62
N LYS A 237 -0.46 -19.97 19.54
CA LYS A 237 -1.88 -20.22 19.29
C LYS A 237 -2.29 -19.97 17.85
N ARG A 238 -1.88 -18.85 17.28
CA ARG A 238 -2.42 -18.40 16.01
C ARG A 238 -1.55 -18.77 14.80
N LEU A 239 -0.23 -18.59 14.93
CA LEU A 239 0.71 -18.88 13.85
C LEU A 239 0.75 -20.38 13.53
N ALA A 240 0.80 -21.24 14.55
CA ALA A 240 0.78 -22.69 14.39
C ALA A 240 -0.50 -23.16 13.64
N GLN A 241 -1.67 -22.67 14.06
CA GLN A 241 -2.93 -22.98 13.38
C GLN A 241 -2.94 -22.50 11.91
N TRP A 242 -2.39 -21.33 11.63
CA TRP A 242 -2.33 -20.77 10.30
C TRP A 242 -1.40 -21.58 9.38
N GLN A 243 -0.23 -21.98 9.89
CA GLN A 243 0.72 -22.83 9.14
C GLN A 243 0.08 -24.16 8.76
N THR A 244 -0.61 -24.81 9.69
CA THR A 244 -1.36 -26.06 9.43
C THR A 244 -2.41 -25.87 8.34
N LYS A 245 -3.18 -24.77 8.37
CA LYS A 245 -4.20 -24.47 7.33
C LYS A 245 -3.61 -24.24 5.93
N LEU A 246 -2.35 -23.82 5.83
CA LEU A 246 -1.66 -23.65 4.56
C LEU A 246 -0.95 -24.95 4.08
N GLY A 247 -1.13 -26.08 4.79
CA GLY A 247 -0.51 -27.36 4.46
C GLY A 247 0.99 -27.40 4.73
N ARG A 248 1.51 -26.55 5.59
CA ARG A 248 2.92 -26.53 6.00
C ARG A 248 3.06 -27.21 7.38
N PRO A 249 4.09 -28.05 7.58
CA PRO A 249 4.38 -28.54 8.94
C PRO A 249 4.65 -27.38 9.89
N ALA A 250 4.16 -27.50 11.10
CA ALA A 250 4.37 -26.52 12.19
C ALA A 250 5.84 -26.47 12.64
#